data_2f06e5854dc159f755caf64c6263411b
#
_entry.id   2f06e5854dc159f755caf64c6263411b
#
_cell.length_a   1.000
_cell.length_b   1.000
_cell.length_c   1.000
_cell.angle_alpha   90.00
_cell.angle_beta   90.00
_cell.angle_gamma   90.00
#
_symmetry.space_group_name_H-M   'P 1'
#
loop_
_entity.id
_entity.type
_entity.pdbx_description
1 polymer ?
#
loop_
_entity_poly.entity_id
_entity_poly.type
_entity_poly.pdbx_seq_one_letter_code
_entity_poly.pdbx_strand_id
1 'polypeptide(L)'
;YVDPVSLGKNYKEGPRVLHFYYKDVNKDNIISASAFKYNPTNGSISEDSTIVTVGEVTDRLIDILNYHTVSLAQGEKFGKNRFYKTKHGGEIEISGTGVGATVKSGAQINGMAGMNFALPASEIKEATTDYSNGSTFVINHVIQAPQTSVFGCLSNHSQFSKFMDLCMPADLSSILT
;
A
#
# COMPACT_ATOMS: atom_id res chain seq x y z
N TYR A 1 -3.58 -8.05 -1.75
CA TYR A 1 -2.59 -7.23 -1.06
C TYR A 1 -1.19 -7.78 -1.33
N VAL A 2 -0.28 -6.95 -1.83
CA VAL A 2 1.11 -7.35 -2.01
C VAL A 2 1.85 -7.22 -0.68
N ASP A 3 2.47 -8.32 -0.23
CA ASP A 3 3.19 -8.34 1.03
C ASP A 3 4.51 -7.51 0.91
N PRO A 4 4.64 -6.39 1.61
CA PRO A 4 5.80 -5.52 1.49
C PRO A 4 7.11 -6.19 1.90
N VAL A 5 7.08 -7.13 2.84
CA VAL A 5 8.26 -7.88 3.28
C VAL A 5 8.83 -8.73 2.15
N SER A 6 7.98 -9.25 1.28
CA SER A 6 8.41 -10.08 0.15
C SER A 6 9.11 -9.30 -0.96
N LEU A 7 9.08 -7.98 -0.93
CA LEU A 7 9.78 -7.11 -1.90
C LEU A 7 11.20 -6.74 -1.43
N GLY A 8 11.59 -7.14 -0.22
CA GLY A 8 12.94 -6.91 0.32
C GLY A 8 14.02 -7.70 -0.42
N LYS A 9 15.25 -7.15 -0.48
CA LYS A 9 16.42 -7.78 -1.13
C LYS A 9 16.74 -9.19 -0.62
N ASN A 10 16.31 -9.51 0.60
CA ASN A 10 16.57 -10.81 1.24
C ASN A 10 15.50 -11.86 0.93
N TYR A 11 14.42 -11.50 0.26
CA TYR A 11 13.35 -12.43 -0.09
C TYR A 11 13.65 -13.07 -1.44
N LYS A 12 14.04 -14.34 -1.40
CA LYS A 12 14.54 -15.08 -2.58
C LYS A 12 13.44 -15.57 -3.54
N GLU A 13 12.19 -15.58 -3.07
CA GLU A 13 11.09 -16.23 -3.78
C GLU A 13 10.24 -15.29 -4.64
N GLY A 14 10.61 -14.01 -4.72
CA GLY A 14 9.88 -12.99 -5.46
C GLY A 14 8.65 -12.43 -4.70
N PRO A 15 7.88 -11.54 -5.35
CA PRO A 15 6.74 -10.89 -4.70
C PRO A 15 5.67 -11.89 -4.26
N ARG A 16 5.26 -11.79 -3.00
CA ARG A 16 4.15 -12.57 -2.42
C ARG A 16 2.88 -11.72 -2.35
N VAL A 17 1.76 -12.31 -2.71
CA VAL A 17 0.44 -11.69 -2.63
C VAL A 17 -0.37 -12.40 -1.55
N LEU A 18 -1.02 -11.64 -0.68
CA LEU A 18 -1.90 -12.17 0.37
C LEU A 18 -3.37 -11.95 -0.01
N HIS A 19 -4.14 -13.00 0.09
CA HIS A 19 -5.60 -12.98 -0.01
C HIS A 19 -6.20 -13.12 1.37
N PHE A 20 -6.78 -12.05 1.91
CA PHE A 20 -7.46 -12.05 3.19
C PHE A 20 -8.88 -12.57 3.06
N TYR A 21 -9.32 -13.38 4.02
CA TYR A 21 -10.66 -13.93 4.06
C TYR A 21 -11.15 -14.14 5.50
N TYR A 22 -12.44 -14.21 5.67
CA TYR A 22 -13.04 -14.61 6.93
C TYR A 22 -12.97 -16.11 7.11
N LYS A 23 -12.55 -16.52 8.30
CA LYS A 23 -12.62 -17.91 8.74
C LYS A 23 -13.45 -17.95 10.02
N ASP A 24 -14.57 -18.66 9.99
CA ASP A 24 -15.34 -18.96 11.20
C ASP A 24 -14.68 -20.13 11.92
N VAL A 25 -14.08 -19.86 13.07
CA VAL A 25 -13.51 -20.87 13.95
C VAL A 25 -14.21 -20.73 15.30
N ASN A 26 -15.06 -21.71 15.63
CA ASN A 26 -15.79 -21.73 16.91
C ASN A 26 -16.68 -20.50 17.17
N LYS A 27 -17.26 -19.90 16.12
CA LYS A 27 -18.03 -18.64 16.16
C LYS A 27 -17.21 -17.37 16.40
N ASP A 28 -15.90 -17.44 16.42
CA ASP A 28 -15.02 -16.31 16.40
C ASP A 28 -14.71 -15.97 14.94
N ASN A 29 -15.26 -14.87 14.45
CA ASN A 29 -14.95 -14.36 13.10
C ASN A 29 -13.49 -13.92 13.05
N ILE A 30 -12.60 -14.76 12.55
CA ILE A 30 -11.17 -14.48 12.47
C ILE A 30 -10.83 -14.12 11.03
N ILE A 31 -10.04 -13.06 10.85
CA ILE A 31 -9.43 -12.76 9.56
C ILE A 31 -8.18 -13.63 9.41
N SER A 32 -8.14 -14.37 8.32
CA SER A 32 -7.00 -15.19 7.90
C SER A 32 -6.49 -14.72 6.54
N ALA A 33 -5.34 -15.23 6.13
CA ALA A 33 -4.82 -14.98 4.78
C ALA A 33 -4.21 -16.24 4.18
N SER A 34 -4.31 -16.38 2.86
CA SER A 34 -3.55 -17.33 2.06
C SER A 34 -2.48 -16.59 1.27
N ALA A 35 -1.32 -17.21 1.13
CA ALA A 35 -0.21 -16.68 0.37
C ALA A 35 -0.22 -17.19 -1.07
N PHE A 36 0.21 -16.33 -1.99
CA PHE A 36 0.39 -16.64 -3.42
C PHE A 36 1.71 -16.05 -3.89
N LYS A 37 2.38 -16.76 -4.79
CA LYS A 37 3.59 -16.29 -5.48
C LYS A 37 3.19 -15.55 -6.75
N TYR A 38 3.76 -14.38 -6.96
CA TYR A 38 3.60 -13.63 -8.19
C TYR A 38 4.83 -13.84 -9.08
N ASN A 39 4.60 -14.20 -10.34
CA ASN A 39 5.64 -14.30 -11.35
C ASN A 39 5.72 -12.99 -12.16
N PRO A 40 6.78 -12.17 -11.99
CA PRO A 40 6.88 -10.88 -12.67
C PRO A 40 7.09 -11.00 -14.18
N THR A 41 7.53 -12.16 -14.68
CA THR A 41 7.80 -12.36 -16.11
C THR A 41 6.51 -12.49 -16.92
N ASN A 42 5.53 -13.21 -16.39
CA ASN A 42 4.27 -13.49 -17.11
C ASN A 42 3.00 -13.00 -16.37
N GLY A 43 3.15 -12.40 -15.18
CA GLY A 43 2.03 -11.88 -14.39
C GLY A 43 1.15 -12.96 -13.74
N SER A 44 1.55 -14.23 -13.78
CA SER A 44 0.76 -15.30 -13.18
C SER A 44 0.84 -15.30 -11.66
N ILE A 45 -0.23 -15.76 -11.03
CA ILE A 45 -0.32 -15.99 -9.58
C ILE A 45 -0.52 -17.48 -9.35
N SER A 46 0.31 -18.06 -8.48
CA SER A 46 0.20 -19.48 -8.07
C SER A 46 0.12 -19.58 -6.56
N GLU A 47 -0.52 -20.62 -6.05
CA GLU A 47 -0.59 -20.87 -4.61
C GLU A 47 0.83 -21.01 -4.02
N ASP A 48 1.02 -20.42 -2.86
CA ASP A 48 2.20 -20.58 -2.02
C ASP A 48 1.79 -21.44 -0.80
N SER A 49 2.46 -22.55 -0.63
CA SER A 49 2.21 -23.45 0.51
C SER A 49 2.70 -22.89 1.85
N THR A 50 3.35 -21.72 1.84
CA THR A 50 3.80 -21.07 3.06
C THR A 50 2.61 -20.67 3.92
N ILE A 51 2.61 -21.13 5.17
CA ILE A 51 1.57 -20.77 6.14
C ILE A 51 1.73 -19.32 6.53
N VAL A 52 0.66 -18.54 6.35
CA VAL A 52 0.60 -17.16 6.87
C VAL A 52 0.19 -17.24 8.34
N THR A 53 1.06 -16.78 9.22
CA THR A 53 0.82 -16.83 10.67
C THR A 53 -0.18 -15.74 11.10
N VAL A 54 -0.82 -15.93 12.25
CA VAL A 54 -1.71 -14.92 12.85
C VAL A 54 -0.97 -13.59 13.09
N GLY A 55 0.30 -13.65 13.48
CA GLY A 55 1.14 -12.46 13.65
C GLY A 55 1.30 -11.68 12.36
N GLU A 56 1.65 -12.36 11.26
CA GLU A 56 1.76 -11.73 9.93
C GLU A 56 0.43 -11.11 9.48
N VAL A 57 -0.68 -11.81 9.66
CA VAL A 57 -2.02 -11.27 9.34
C VAL A 57 -2.28 -9.98 10.12
N THR A 58 -2.01 -10.00 11.44
CA THR A 58 -2.22 -8.85 12.32
C THR A 58 -1.36 -7.66 11.90
N ASP A 59 -0.07 -7.88 11.65
CA ASP A 59 0.85 -6.83 11.22
C ASP A 59 0.40 -6.18 9.90
N ARG A 60 0.01 -7.00 8.92
CA ARG A 60 -0.48 -6.48 7.62
C ARG A 60 -1.80 -5.75 7.75
N LEU A 61 -2.70 -6.18 8.61
CA LEU A 61 -3.96 -5.46 8.87
C LEU A 61 -3.70 -4.11 9.56
N ILE A 62 -2.75 -4.05 10.48
CA ILE A 62 -2.33 -2.78 11.11
C ILE A 62 -1.76 -1.82 10.06
N ASP A 63 -0.91 -2.30 9.17
CA ASP A 63 -0.36 -1.50 8.06
C ASP A 63 -1.47 -0.97 7.16
N ILE A 64 -2.41 -1.84 6.75
CA ILE A 64 -3.57 -1.46 5.94
C ILE A 64 -4.39 -0.39 6.66
N LEU A 65 -4.77 -0.60 7.91
CA LEU A 65 -5.59 0.35 8.68
C LEU A 65 -4.90 1.70 8.85
N ASN A 66 -3.60 1.71 9.15
CA ASN A 66 -2.82 2.94 9.27
C ASN A 66 -2.72 3.69 7.94
N TYR A 67 -2.61 2.97 6.82
CA TYR A 67 -2.57 3.59 5.49
C TYR A 67 -3.94 4.12 5.04
N HIS A 68 -5.05 3.56 5.56
CA HIS A 68 -6.42 4.03 5.31
C HIS A 68 -6.89 5.10 6.31
N THR A 69 -6.03 5.54 7.21
CA THR A 69 -6.34 6.57 8.21
C THR A 69 -5.61 7.86 7.87
N VAL A 70 -6.35 8.94 7.67
CA VAL A 70 -5.84 10.29 7.42
C VAL A 70 -6.09 11.16 8.64
N SER A 71 -5.06 11.85 9.13
CA SER A 71 -5.20 12.84 10.18
C SER A 71 -5.25 14.24 9.56
N LEU A 72 -6.34 14.95 9.78
CA LEU A 72 -6.52 16.32 9.31
C LEU A 72 -6.20 17.32 10.42
N ALA A 73 -5.67 18.48 10.03
CA ALA A 73 -5.54 19.60 10.94
C ALA A 73 -6.93 20.12 11.36
N GLN A 74 -7.00 20.79 12.51
CA GLN A 74 -8.25 21.36 13.01
C GLN A 74 -8.86 22.32 11.98
N GLY A 75 -10.12 22.08 11.61
CA GLY A 75 -10.85 22.89 10.61
C GLY A 75 -10.56 22.50 9.17
N GLU A 76 -9.65 21.58 8.92
CA GLU A 76 -9.39 21.06 7.59
C GLU A 76 -10.47 20.06 7.19
N LYS A 77 -10.93 20.13 5.92
CA LYS A 77 -11.94 19.22 5.38
C LYS A 77 -11.29 18.24 4.42
N PHE A 78 -11.69 16.97 4.53
CA PHE A 78 -11.34 15.95 3.57
C PHE A 78 -12.08 16.17 2.25
N GLY A 79 -11.40 15.97 1.15
CA GLY A 79 -11.91 16.18 -0.22
C GLY A 79 -11.15 17.28 -0.95
N LYS A 80 -11.41 17.43 -2.23
CA LYS A 80 -10.68 18.21 -3.23
C LYS A 80 -9.45 17.46 -3.79
N ASN A 81 -8.97 17.97 -4.92
CA ASN A 81 -7.83 17.42 -5.65
C ASN A 81 -6.52 17.73 -4.93
N ARG A 82 -6.12 16.88 -3.99
CA ARG A 82 -4.87 17.07 -3.25
C ARG A 82 -4.38 15.79 -2.60
N PHE A 83 -3.16 15.85 -2.09
CA PHE A 83 -2.53 14.80 -1.30
C PHE A 83 -2.85 14.94 0.18
N TYR A 84 -3.00 13.81 0.85
CA TYR A 84 -3.21 13.71 2.29
C TYR A 84 -2.24 12.71 2.90
N LYS A 85 -1.59 13.11 3.99
CA LYS A 85 -0.71 12.22 4.75
C LYS A 85 -1.52 11.22 5.57
N THR A 86 -1.18 9.95 5.43
CA THR A 86 -1.79 8.88 6.20
C THR A 86 -1.09 8.68 7.55
N LYS A 87 -1.73 7.96 8.47
CA LYS A 87 -1.13 7.59 9.75
C LYS A 87 0.10 6.67 9.58
N HIS A 88 0.17 5.93 8.48
CA HIS A 88 1.34 5.13 8.11
C HIS A 88 2.55 5.99 7.71
N GLY A 89 2.34 7.27 7.37
CA GLY A 89 3.39 8.21 6.94
C GLY A 89 3.45 8.43 5.43
N GLY A 90 2.93 7.51 4.62
CA GLY A 90 2.77 7.71 3.18
C GLY A 90 1.60 8.62 2.84
N GLU A 91 1.48 8.98 1.56
CA GLU A 91 0.43 9.89 1.08
C GLU A 91 -0.57 9.16 0.18
N ILE A 92 -1.80 9.68 0.19
CA ILE A 92 -2.85 9.32 -0.76
C ILE A 92 -3.27 10.55 -1.56
N GLU A 93 -3.59 10.36 -2.83
CA GLU A 93 -4.17 11.39 -3.69
C GLU A 93 -5.69 11.23 -3.70
N ILE A 94 -6.41 12.35 -3.49
CA ILE A 94 -7.85 12.40 -3.66
C ILE A 94 -8.15 13.30 -4.86
N SER A 95 -8.96 12.79 -5.79
CA SER A 95 -9.46 13.54 -6.95
C SER A 95 -10.98 13.57 -6.92
N GLY A 96 -11.57 14.74 -6.81
CA GLY A 96 -13.01 14.92 -6.64
C GLY A 96 -13.43 15.14 -5.17
N THR A 97 -14.71 15.08 -4.91
CA THR A 97 -15.31 15.30 -3.57
C THR A 97 -16.44 14.32 -3.30
N GLY A 98 -16.56 13.83 -2.07
CA GLY A 98 -17.66 12.95 -1.65
C GLY A 98 -17.71 11.62 -2.40
N VAL A 99 -18.90 11.07 -2.54
CA VAL A 99 -19.16 9.84 -3.30
C VAL A 99 -18.79 10.06 -4.77
N GLY A 100 -18.09 9.09 -5.37
CA GLY A 100 -17.56 9.17 -6.73
C GLY A 100 -16.15 9.76 -6.81
N ALA A 101 -15.61 10.33 -5.73
CA ALA A 101 -14.22 10.77 -5.71
C ALA A 101 -13.26 9.59 -5.83
N THR A 102 -12.14 9.80 -6.53
CA THR A 102 -11.11 8.80 -6.72
C THR A 102 -10.05 8.90 -5.64
N VAL A 103 -9.63 7.78 -5.11
CA VAL A 103 -8.55 7.64 -4.13
C VAL A 103 -7.44 6.81 -4.74
N LYS A 104 -6.22 7.35 -4.76
CA LYS A 104 -5.03 6.64 -5.21
C LYS A 104 -3.97 6.64 -4.13
N SER A 105 -3.33 5.52 -3.96
CA SER A 105 -2.14 5.38 -3.13
C SER A 105 -0.86 5.60 -3.94
N GLY A 106 0.26 5.70 -3.25
CA GLY A 106 1.56 5.74 -3.92
C GLY A 106 1.82 4.51 -4.80
N ALA A 107 1.36 3.33 -4.38
CA ALA A 107 1.45 2.11 -5.18
C ALA A 107 0.61 2.16 -6.47
N GLN A 108 -0.54 2.82 -6.44
CA GLN A 108 -1.40 3.00 -7.62
C GLN A 108 -0.87 4.08 -8.57
N ILE A 109 -0.18 5.10 -8.05
CA ILE A 109 0.40 6.18 -8.86
C ILE A 109 1.72 5.72 -9.51
N ASN A 110 2.60 5.10 -8.75
CA ASN A 110 3.96 4.78 -9.15
C ASN A 110 4.15 3.30 -9.54
N GLY A 111 3.10 2.48 -9.42
CA GLY A 111 3.23 1.03 -9.54
C GLY A 111 3.90 0.39 -8.34
N MET A 112 4.14 -0.89 -8.42
CA MET A 112 4.82 -1.67 -7.38
C MET A 112 6.08 -2.32 -7.94
N ALA A 113 7.18 -2.21 -7.22
CA ALA A 113 8.45 -2.81 -7.62
C ALA A 113 8.31 -4.34 -7.84
N GLY A 114 8.81 -4.83 -8.96
CA GLY A 114 8.71 -6.24 -9.32
C GLY A 114 7.34 -6.71 -9.81
N MET A 115 6.37 -5.79 -9.97
CA MET A 115 5.04 -6.09 -10.50
C MET A 115 4.84 -5.33 -11.81
N ASN A 116 4.33 -6.00 -12.84
CA ASN A 116 4.08 -5.39 -14.16
C ASN A 116 2.59 -5.19 -14.45
N PHE A 117 1.79 -4.99 -13.43
CA PHE A 117 0.39 -4.59 -13.54
C PHE A 117 0.13 -3.32 -12.74
N ALA A 118 -0.83 -2.51 -13.20
CA ALA A 118 -1.30 -1.33 -12.49
C ALA A 118 -2.40 -1.74 -11.49
N LEU A 119 -2.28 -1.25 -10.25
CA LEU A 119 -3.37 -1.37 -9.30
C LEU A 119 -4.50 -0.41 -9.70
N PRO A 120 -5.78 -0.85 -9.67
CA PRO A 120 -6.90 0.03 -9.98
C PRO A 120 -7.02 1.14 -8.94
N ALA A 121 -7.35 2.35 -9.37
CA ALA A 121 -7.71 3.42 -8.46
C ALA A 121 -8.95 3.02 -7.66
N SER A 122 -9.00 3.43 -6.38
CA SER A 122 -10.19 3.27 -5.56
C SER A 122 -11.16 4.40 -5.81
N GLU A 123 -12.45 4.14 -5.61
CA GLU A 123 -13.53 5.12 -5.69
C GLU A 123 -14.30 5.12 -4.37
N ILE A 124 -14.64 6.29 -3.87
CA ILE A 124 -15.51 6.44 -2.69
C ILE A 124 -16.94 6.06 -3.07
N LYS A 125 -17.46 5.02 -2.47
CA LYS A 125 -18.83 4.51 -2.70
C LYS A 125 -19.82 5.04 -1.70
N GLU A 126 -19.39 5.25 -0.45
CA GLU A 126 -20.22 5.81 0.62
C GLU A 126 -19.40 6.77 1.46
N ALA A 127 -20.05 7.76 2.05
CA ALA A 127 -19.42 8.74 2.92
C ALA A 127 -20.34 9.02 4.12
N THR A 128 -19.79 8.90 5.34
CA THR A 128 -20.43 9.32 6.58
C THR A 128 -19.59 10.41 7.22
N THR A 129 -20.13 11.62 7.33
CA THR A 129 -19.38 12.83 7.70
C THR A 129 -19.90 13.51 8.97
N ASP A 130 -20.83 12.90 9.66
CA ASP A 130 -21.55 13.43 10.81
C ASP A 130 -21.05 12.93 12.16
N TYR A 131 -19.93 12.21 12.19
CA TYR A 131 -19.28 11.85 13.44
C TYR A 131 -18.59 13.04 14.10
N SER A 132 -18.66 13.12 15.41
CA SER A 132 -18.06 14.21 16.20
C SER A 132 -16.51 14.27 16.09
N ASN A 133 -15.88 13.15 15.79
CA ASN A 133 -14.43 12.99 15.77
C ASN A 133 -13.84 12.67 14.38
N GLY A 134 -14.63 12.63 13.34
CA GLY A 134 -14.15 12.34 11.99
C GLY A 134 -15.20 11.95 10.98
N SER A 135 -14.75 11.43 9.88
CA SER A 135 -15.58 10.93 8.78
C SER A 135 -15.09 9.57 8.31
N THR A 136 -16.00 8.74 7.84
CA THR A 136 -15.68 7.43 7.28
C THR A 136 -16.09 7.37 5.81
N PHE A 137 -15.22 6.82 4.98
CA PHE A 137 -15.43 6.65 3.56
C PHE A 137 -15.27 5.18 3.18
N VAL A 138 -16.28 4.61 2.55
CA VAL A 138 -16.20 3.25 1.99
C VAL A 138 -15.62 3.35 0.58
N ILE A 139 -14.55 2.62 0.32
CA ILE A 139 -13.88 2.57 -0.98
C ILE A 139 -13.96 1.15 -1.55
N ASN A 140 -13.96 1.03 -2.88
CA ASN A 140 -14.16 -0.26 -3.55
C ASN A 140 -12.88 -1.12 -3.72
N HIS A 141 -11.69 -0.55 -3.47
CA HIS A 141 -10.43 -1.27 -3.50
C HIS A 141 -9.55 -0.86 -2.34
N VAL A 142 -8.83 -1.83 -1.77
CA VAL A 142 -7.80 -1.56 -0.76
C VAL A 142 -6.66 -0.77 -1.39
N ILE A 143 -6.26 0.31 -0.73
CA ILE A 143 -5.10 1.10 -1.13
C ILE A 143 -3.85 0.59 -0.41
N GLN A 144 -2.67 0.69 -1.07
CA GLN A 144 -1.41 0.22 -0.52
C GLN A 144 -0.35 1.32 -0.50
N ALA A 145 0.50 1.30 0.54
CA ALA A 145 1.68 2.14 0.59
C ALA A 145 2.60 1.85 -0.60
N PRO A 146 3.34 2.85 -1.12
CA PRO A 146 4.38 2.61 -2.10
C PRO A 146 5.42 1.66 -1.49
N GLN A 147 5.81 0.65 -2.26
CA GLN A 147 6.76 -0.36 -1.80
C GLN A 147 8.20 -0.03 -2.20
N THR A 148 8.39 1.07 -2.90
CA THR A 148 9.70 1.54 -3.33
C THR A 148 10.04 2.82 -2.59
N SER A 149 11.16 2.84 -1.87
CA SER A 149 11.71 4.06 -1.29
C SER A 149 12.15 5.03 -2.38
N VAL A 150 12.36 6.30 -2.03
CA VAL A 150 12.92 7.30 -2.96
C VAL A 150 14.25 6.80 -3.54
N PHE A 151 15.09 6.21 -2.71
CA PHE A 151 16.34 5.59 -3.15
C PHE A 151 16.10 4.47 -4.17
N GLY A 152 15.16 3.56 -3.90
CA GLY A 152 14.81 2.49 -4.83
C GLY A 152 14.25 3.00 -6.15
N CYS A 153 13.41 4.03 -6.10
CA CYS A 153 12.87 4.66 -7.30
C CYS A 153 13.98 5.27 -8.17
N LEU A 154 14.88 6.07 -7.58
CA LEU A 154 16.00 6.69 -8.28
C LEU A 154 16.98 5.66 -8.84
N SER A 155 17.27 4.60 -8.08
CA SER A 155 18.19 3.52 -8.50
C SER A 155 17.68 2.72 -9.72
N ASN A 156 16.37 2.63 -9.88
CA ASN A 156 15.75 1.89 -10.99
C ASN A 156 15.64 2.71 -12.30
N HIS A 157 16.03 3.99 -12.27
CA HIS A 157 15.94 4.86 -13.43
C HIS A 157 17.34 5.30 -13.88
N SER A 158 17.81 4.78 -15.00
CA SER A 158 19.15 5.03 -15.55
C SER A 158 19.47 6.52 -15.75
N GLN A 159 18.48 7.36 -16.00
CA GLN A 159 18.62 8.81 -16.11
C GLN A 159 19.14 9.48 -14.82
N PHE A 160 19.00 8.83 -13.67
CA PHE A 160 19.49 9.33 -12.38
C PHE A 160 20.81 8.67 -11.93
N SER A 161 21.46 7.87 -12.79
CA SER A 161 22.69 7.13 -12.43
C SER A 161 23.77 8.04 -11.86
N LYS A 162 24.05 9.18 -12.50
CA LYS A 162 25.05 10.17 -12.01
C LYS A 162 24.69 10.77 -10.66
N PHE A 163 23.42 11.01 -10.39
CA PHE A 163 22.96 11.46 -9.09
C PHE A 163 23.16 10.37 -8.03
N MET A 164 22.85 9.13 -8.37
CA MET A 164 23.05 7.99 -7.48
C MET A 164 24.53 7.76 -7.17
N ASP A 165 25.42 7.94 -8.16
CA ASP A 165 26.88 7.86 -7.96
C ASP A 165 27.40 8.91 -6.95
N LEU A 166 26.75 10.06 -6.87
CA LEU A 166 27.04 11.11 -5.87
C LEU A 166 26.46 10.78 -4.49
N CYS A 167 25.30 10.13 -4.44
CA CYS A 167 24.63 9.78 -3.18
C CYS A 167 25.34 8.63 -2.44
N MET A 168 25.89 7.65 -3.16
CA MET A 168 26.51 6.46 -2.57
C MET A 168 27.74 6.77 -1.71
N PRO A 169 28.73 7.59 -2.16
CA PRO A 169 29.88 7.94 -1.32
C PRO A 169 29.53 8.79 -0.10
N ALA A 170 28.44 9.55 -0.16
CA ALA A 170 27.99 10.43 0.92
C ALA A 170 27.11 9.73 1.96
N ASP A 171 26.85 8.42 1.80
CA ASP A 171 25.93 7.61 2.63
C ASP A 171 24.50 8.21 2.73
N LEU A 172 24.08 8.93 1.68
CA LEU A 172 22.75 9.51 1.60
C LEU A 172 21.65 8.46 1.36
N SER A 173 22.03 7.21 1.16
CA SER A 173 21.09 6.09 1.00
C SER A 173 20.17 5.96 2.22
N SER A 174 20.67 6.20 3.43
CA SER A 174 19.90 6.15 4.67
C SER A 174 18.87 7.27 4.82
N ILE A 175 19.04 8.37 4.08
CA ILE A 175 18.12 9.52 4.09
C ILE A 175 17.00 9.34 3.06
N LEU A 176 17.26 8.56 2.00
CA LEU A 176 16.34 8.35 0.88
C LEU A 176 15.54 7.03 1.00
N THR A 177 15.69 6.29 2.09
CA THR A 177 14.98 5.00 2.36
C THR A 177 13.67 5.17 3.10
#